data_38978b0cc62a93828d3b2b7e0bac9632
#
_entry.id   38978b0cc62a93828d3b2b7e0bac9632
#
_cell.length_a   1.000
_cell.length_b   1.000
_cell.length_c   1.000
_cell.angle_alpha   90.00
_cell.angle_beta   90.00
_cell.angle_gamma   90.00
#
_symmetry.space_group_name_H-M   'P 1'
#
loop_
_entity.id
_entity.type
_entity.pdbx_description
1 polymer ?
#
loop_
_entity_poly.entity_id
_entity_poly.type
_entity_poly.pdbx_seq_one_letter_code
_entity_poly.pdbx_strand_id
1 'polypeptide(L)'
;MMRLARMRLHIALRIAAATVAAAFALLPSVTTAQQVFDFPEAAADALIAVAKSNDEAAVLQLFGPKSRNLFTTVDRARDRELHARFVAAAGDYRALRPNDDGSLTLVVGYRWWPLPIPLVRSGTGWQFDVAAGAQEIVNRRIGENELDAIAMMHGFVAAQRVYAGESRDGTGVRGFARKLVSAVGRKDGLYWTADNSKGESPSPFAATIGEPGAGDVVILRNGYYYRILTAQGASAPGGAYSYVVNGRLLAGFALIAYPAAYRTTGVMTFIVNHYGDVYEKNLGPDTATIAGRIATYSHDASWRRVED
;
A
#
# COMPACT_ATOMS: atom_id res chain seq x y z
N MET A 1 -85.52 -31.45 -14.35
CA MET A 1 -85.32 -31.31 -12.90
C MET A 1 -83.81 -31.45 -12.59
N MET A 2 -83.07 -30.46 -12.86
CA MET A 2 -81.60 -30.46 -12.56
C MET A 2 -81.05 -29.08 -12.90
N ARG A 3 -81.19 -28.11 -12.01
CA ARG A 3 -80.56 -26.78 -12.11
C ARG A 3 -80.83 -25.94 -10.86
N LEU A 4 -80.33 -26.32 -9.71
CA LEU A 4 -80.39 -25.47 -8.47
C LEU A 4 -79.41 -25.91 -7.39
N ALA A 5 -78.20 -26.37 -7.76
CA ALA A 5 -77.26 -26.80 -6.76
C ALA A 5 -75.78 -26.31 -7.05
N ARG A 6 -75.60 -25.20 -7.76
CA ARG A 6 -74.28 -24.70 -8.07
C ARG A 6 -73.98 -23.21 -7.76
N MET A 7 -74.72 -22.64 -6.80
CA MET A 7 -74.57 -21.19 -6.55
C MET A 7 -74.41 -20.81 -5.07
N ARG A 8 -73.78 -21.65 -4.27
CA ARG A 8 -73.48 -21.34 -2.84
C ARG A 8 -72.07 -21.72 -2.41
N LEU A 9 -71.08 -21.87 -3.30
CA LEU A 9 -69.74 -22.22 -2.89
C LEU A 9 -68.68 -21.23 -3.39
N HIS A 10 -69.03 -19.98 -3.69
CA HIS A 10 -68.06 -18.96 -4.17
C HIS A 10 -68.03 -17.68 -3.38
N ILE A 11 -68.55 -17.63 -2.15
CA ILE A 11 -68.52 -16.42 -1.29
C ILE A 11 -67.70 -16.59 -0.01
N ALA A 12 -67.11 -17.74 0.25
CA ALA A 12 -66.32 -17.99 1.47
C ALA A 12 -64.76 -18.04 1.26
N LEU A 13 -64.25 -17.56 0.13
CA LEU A 13 -62.79 -17.63 -0.13
C LEU A 13 -62.18 -16.30 -0.64
N ARG A 14 -62.66 -15.17 -0.11
CA ARG A 14 -62.13 -13.84 -0.44
C ARG A 14 -61.92 -12.89 0.74
N ILE A 15 -61.72 -13.38 1.96
CA ILE A 15 -61.35 -12.55 3.12
C ILE A 15 -60.27 -13.30 3.93
N ALA A 16 -59.14 -13.57 3.30
CA ALA A 16 -57.93 -14.01 4.01
C ALA A 16 -56.63 -13.69 3.18
N ALA A 17 -56.62 -12.56 2.51
CA ALA A 17 -55.47 -12.14 1.74
C ALA A 17 -55.31 -10.61 1.81
N ALA A 18 -55.15 -10.06 3.01
CA ALA A 18 -54.72 -8.67 3.16
C ALA A 18 -54.36 -8.41 4.63
N THR A 19 -53.26 -8.89 5.12
CA THR A 19 -52.46 -8.25 6.20
C THR A 19 -51.17 -9.04 6.44
N VAL A 20 -50.38 -9.22 5.40
CA VAL A 20 -48.91 -9.31 5.56
C VAL A 20 -48.37 -7.97 5.08
N ALA A 21 -48.75 -6.92 5.76
CA ALA A 21 -48.12 -5.63 5.65
C ALA A 21 -46.81 -5.69 6.42
N ALA A 22 -45.73 -5.78 5.65
CA ALA A 22 -44.47 -5.06 5.84
C ALA A 22 -44.17 -4.63 7.30
N ALA A 23 -43.79 -5.55 8.16
CA ALA A 23 -42.80 -5.27 9.17
C ALA A 23 -41.40 -5.31 8.47
N PHE A 24 -41.15 -4.36 7.59
CA PHE A 24 -39.78 -3.93 7.33
C PHE A 24 -39.32 -3.35 8.67
N ALA A 25 -38.75 -4.21 9.51
CA ALA A 25 -37.98 -3.80 10.65
C ALA A 25 -36.96 -2.81 10.08
N LEU A 26 -37.14 -1.54 10.44
CA LEU A 26 -36.03 -0.57 10.49
C LEU A 26 -34.99 -1.21 11.40
N LEU A 27 -34.11 -2.03 10.80
CA LEU A 27 -32.85 -2.37 11.43
C LEU A 27 -32.20 -1.00 11.65
N PRO A 28 -31.99 -0.57 12.89
CA PRO A 28 -31.24 0.65 13.12
C PRO A 28 -29.93 0.46 12.33
N SER A 29 -29.67 1.37 11.42
CA SER A 29 -28.33 1.51 10.88
C SER A 29 -27.45 1.67 12.11
N VAL A 30 -26.70 0.65 12.48
CA VAL A 30 -25.73 0.73 13.56
C VAL A 30 -24.67 1.68 13.03
N THR A 31 -24.91 2.96 13.25
CA THR A 31 -23.86 3.95 13.22
C THR A 31 -22.97 3.52 14.37
N THR A 32 -21.91 2.76 14.10
CA THR A 32 -20.95 2.36 15.12
C THR A 32 -20.32 3.67 15.61
N ALA A 33 -20.86 4.18 16.73
CA ALA A 33 -20.25 5.30 17.42
C ALA A 33 -18.82 4.87 17.78
N GLN A 34 -17.89 5.79 17.67
CA GLN A 34 -16.51 5.54 18.08
C GLN A 34 -16.49 5.08 19.55
N GLN A 35 -15.63 4.12 19.86
CA GLN A 35 -15.51 3.56 21.20
C GLN A 35 -14.96 4.60 22.21
N VAL A 36 -15.61 4.69 23.38
CA VAL A 36 -15.17 5.49 24.53
C VAL A 36 -14.74 4.55 25.65
N PHE A 37 -13.68 4.89 26.36
CA PHE A 37 -13.07 4.10 27.41
C PHE A 37 -13.10 4.85 28.74
N ASP A 38 -13.31 4.14 29.85
CA ASP A 38 -13.30 4.75 31.17
C ASP A 38 -11.92 5.28 31.56
N PHE A 39 -10.85 4.60 31.09
CA PHE A 39 -9.45 4.92 31.38
C PHE A 39 -8.63 4.99 30.07
N PRO A 40 -7.66 5.90 29.98
CA PRO A 40 -6.85 6.04 28.77
C PRO A 40 -5.94 4.82 28.51
N GLU A 41 -5.53 4.09 29.55
CA GLU A 41 -4.79 2.83 29.44
C GLU A 41 -5.60 1.76 28.72
N ALA A 42 -6.92 1.67 28.99
CA ALA A 42 -7.80 0.74 28.31
C ALA A 42 -7.91 1.04 26.79
N ALA A 43 -7.90 2.32 26.41
CA ALA A 43 -7.85 2.72 25.02
C ALA A 43 -6.53 2.30 24.35
N ALA A 44 -5.40 2.46 25.04
CA ALA A 44 -4.09 2.03 24.53
C ALA A 44 -4.03 0.50 24.37
N ASP A 45 -4.58 -0.27 25.32
CA ASP A 45 -4.63 -1.73 25.23
C ASP A 45 -5.53 -2.20 24.08
N ALA A 46 -6.67 -1.55 23.90
CA ALA A 46 -7.59 -1.83 22.79
C ALA A 46 -6.91 -1.57 21.43
N LEU A 47 -6.16 -0.49 21.29
CA LEU A 47 -5.40 -0.20 20.06
C LEU A 47 -4.40 -1.31 19.74
N ILE A 48 -3.65 -1.78 20.74
CA ILE A 48 -2.67 -2.86 20.55
C ILE A 48 -3.38 -4.17 20.16
N ALA A 49 -4.53 -4.47 20.76
CA ALA A 49 -5.33 -5.63 20.43
C ALA A 49 -5.85 -5.58 18.99
N VAL A 50 -6.35 -4.41 18.55
CA VAL A 50 -6.82 -4.17 17.18
C VAL A 50 -5.66 -4.32 16.19
N ALA A 51 -4.49 -3.75 16.47
CA ALA A 51 -3.31 -3.90 15.61
C ALA A 51 -2.85 -5.37 15.50
N LYS A 52 -2.97 -6.17 16.57
CA LYS A 52 -2.67 -7.61 16.54
C LYS A 52 -3.66 -8.41 15.70
N SER A 53 -4.93 -8.08 15.77
CA SER A 53 -5.99 -8.84 15.08
C SER A 53 -5.99 -8.61 13.57
N ASN A 54 -5.51 -7.46 13.10
CA ASN A 54 -5.65 -6.98 11.72
C ASN A 54 -7.12 -6.95 11.25
N ASP A 55 -8.08 -6.78 12.19
CA ASP A 55 -9.51 -6.75 11.91
C ASP A 55 -9.96 -5.33 11.58
N GLU A 56 -10.40 -5.12 10.34
CA GLU A 56 -10.89 -3.82 9.85
C GLU A 56 -12.14 -3.37 10.61
N ALA A 57 -13.02 -4.28 11.01
CA ALA A 57 -14.22 -3.91 11.77
C ALA A 57 -13.84 -3.38 13.16
N ALA A 58 -12.86 -3.99 13.82
CA ALA A 58 -12.33 -3.53 15.09
C ALA A 58 -11.64 -2.15 14.96
N VAL A 59 -10.93 -1.87 13.87
CA VAL A 59 -10.38 -0.54 13.56
C VAL A 59 -11.49 0.50 13.48
N LEU A 60 -12.57 0.20 12.75
CA LEU A 60 -13.72 1.12 12.60
C LEU A 60 -14.47 1.35 13.90
N GLN A 61 -14.56 0.35 14.76
CA GLN A 61 -15.16 0.47 16.09
C GLN A 61 -14.31 1.38 16.99
N LEU A 62 -12.99 1.18 16.97
CA LEU A 62 -12.04 1.94 17.80
C LEU A 62 -11.96 3.41 17.39
N PHE A 63 -11.85 3.68 16.11
CA PHE A 63 -11.55 5.02 15.58
C PHE A 63 -12.76 5.71 14.90
N GLY A 64 -13.87 5.00 14.74
CA GLY A 64 -15.06 5.47 14.04
C GLY A 64 -14.97 5.29 12.50
N PRO A 65 -16.12 5.41 11.81
CA PRO A 65 -16.24 5.06 10.39
C PRO A 65 -15.41 5.93 9.44
N LYS A 66 -15.08 7.17 9.85
CA LYS A 66 -14.24 8.09 9.06
C LYS A 66 -12.76 7.67 9.00
N SER A 67 -12.34 6.73 9.82
CA SER A 67 -10.94 6.28 9.91
C SER A 67 -10.53 5.26 8.85
N ARG A 68 -11.45 4.67 8.10
CA ARG A 68 -11.20 3.57 7.15
C ARG A 68 -9.96 3.83 6.28
N ASN A 69 -9.93 4.95 5.58
CA ASN A 69 -8.86 5.27 4.64
C ASN A 69 -7.52 5.68 5.30
N LEU A 70 -7.50 5.86 6.62
CA LEU A 70 -6.29 6.22 7.36
C LEU A 70 -5.46 4.98 7.71
N PHE A 71 -6.11 3.86 8.04
CA PHE A 71 -5.47 2.66 8.56
C PHE A 71 -5.42 1.50 7.57
N THR A 72 -6.09 1.64 6.42
CA THR A 72 -6.16 0.59 5.42
C THR A 72 -5.81 1.14 4.06
N THR A 73 -4.80 0.52 3.42
CA THR A 73 -4.33 0.92 2.09
C THR A 73 -4.59 -0.16 1.06
N VAL A 74 -4.22 0.09 -0.19
CA VAL A 74 -4.25 -0.91 -1.26
C VAL A 74 -3.17 -1.98 -1.07
N ASP A 75 -2.08 -1.67 -0.33
CA ASP A 75 -1.00 -2.61 0.00
C ASP A 75 -1.24 -3.26 1.38
N ARG A 76 -2.08 -4.29 1.40
CA ARG A 76 -2.43 -5.05 2.61
C ARG A 76 -1.24 -5.77 3.26
N ALA A 77 -0.22 -6.10 2.48
CA ALA A 77 0.99 -6.73 3.03
C ALA A 77 1.77 -5.73 3.87
N ARG A 78 1.92 -4.52 3.35
CA ARG A 78 2.56 -3.41 4.05
C ARG A 78 1.78 -3.00 5.31
N ASP A 79 0.45 -2.92 5.23
CA ASP A 79 -0.38 -2.60 6.40
C ASP A 79 -0.12 -3.61 7.53
N ARG A 80 -0.10 -4.93 7.26
CA ARG A 80 0.20 -5.95 8.26
C ARG A 80 1.61 -5.83 8.85
N GLU A 81 2.61 -5.51 8.03
CA GLU A 81 3.97 -5.29 8.48
C GLU A 81 4.05 -4.10 9.46
N LEU A 82 3.40 -2.98 9.14
CA LEU A 82 3.35 -1.79 9.99
C LEU A 82 2.65 -2.09 11.32
N HIS A 83 1.54 -2.81 11.30
CA HIS A 83 0.85 -3.25 12.51
C HIS A 83 1.76 -4.16 13.37
N ALA A 84 2.46 -5.11 12.78
CA ALA A 84 3.39 -5.99 13.51
C ALA A 84 4.54 -5.20 14.15
N ARG A 85 5.12 -4.23 13.43
CA ARG A 85 6.16 -3.33 13.97
C ARG A 85 5.64 -2.49 15.13
N PHE A 86 4.43 -1.92 15.01
CA PHE A 86 3.79 -1.18 16.10
C PHE A 86 3.57 -2.06 17.33
N VAL A 87 3.03 -3.26 17.15
CA VAL A 87 2.78 -4.22 18.24
C VAL A 87 4.07 -4.61 18.94
N ALA A 88 5.16 -4.88 18.20
CA ALA A 88 6.46 -5.19 18.77
C ALA A 88 6.99 -4.01 19.60
N ALA A 89 6.98 -2.80 19.04
CA ALA A 89 7.43 -1.60 19.75
C ALA A 89 6.60 -1.33 21.03
N ALA A 90 5.28 -1.53 20.99
CA ALA A 90 4.40 -1.37 22.15
C ALA A 90 4.64 -2.45 23.23
N GLY A 91 5.14 -3.63 22.83
CA GLY A 91 5.58 -4.69 23.74
C GLY A 91 6.89 -4.37 24.43
N ASP A 92 7.82 -3.70 23.75
CA ASP A 92 9.10 -3.28 24.32
C ASP A 92 8.95 -2.15 25.35
N TYR A 93 8.19 -1.14 24.99
CA TYR A 93 7.89 0.01 25.84
C TYR A 93 6.61 0.71 25.41
N ARG A 94 5.81 1.16 26.38
CA ARG A 94 4.66 2.04 26.14
C ARG A 94 4.40 2.96 27.33
N ALA A 95 3.99 4.18 27.05
CA ALA A 95 3.57 5.15 28.07
C ALA A 95 2.57 6.14 27.48
N LEU A 96 1.71 6.68 28.33
CA LEU A 96 0.84 7.81 28.01
C LEU A 96 1.50 9.08 28.52
N ARG A 97 1.70 10.06 27.63
CA ARG A 97 2.30 11.35 27.97
C ARG A 97 1.23 12.44 27.87
N PRO A 98 1.10 13.29 28.91
CA PRO A 98 0.20 14.43 28.84
C PRO A 98 0.73 15.49 27.88
N ASN A 99 -0.19 16.10 27.13
CA ASN A 99 0.04 17.29 26.30
C ASN A 99 -0.50 18.53 27.03
N ASP A 100 -0.07 19.70 26.59
CA ASP A 100 -0.44 20.99 27.22
C ASP A 100 -1.95 21.28 27.12
N ASP A 101 -2.65 20.71 26.15
CA ASP A 101 -4.09 20.84 25.93
C ASP A 101 -4.94 19.84 26.76
N GLY A 102 -4.28 19.02 27.63
CA GLY A 102 -4.94 18.01 28.44
C GLY A 102 -5.24 16.71 27.71
N SER A 103 -4.89 16.58 26.43
CA SER A 103 -4.89 15.30 25.71
C SER A 103 -3.69 14.42 26.14
N LEU A 104 -3.72 13.15 25.77
CA LEU A 104 -2.63 12.21 26.02
C LEU A 104 -2.09 11.64 24.72
N THR A 105 -0.77 11.55 24.59
CA THR A 105 -0.10 10.88 23.47
C THR A 105 0.42 9.52 23.93
N LEU A 106 0.01 8.44 23.26
CA LEU A 106 0.63 7.14 23.42
C LEU A 106 2.01 7.15 22.74
N VAL A 107 3.07 6.85 23.51
CA VAL A 107 4.42 6.64 22.98
C VAL A 107 4.79 5.17 23.10
N VAL A 108 5.47 4.62 22.06
CA VAL A 108 5.86 3.21 22.01
C VAL A 108 7.32 3.05 21.60
N GLY A 109 7.93 1.94 22.06
CA GLY A 109 9.31 1.56 21.77
C GLY A 109 10.36 2.42 22.46
N TYR A 110 11.61 1.94 22.44
CA TYR A 110 12.74 2.61 23.11
C TYR A 110 13.09 3.99 22.50
N ARG A 111 12.65 4.28 21.27
CA ARG A 111 12.79 5.59 20.63
C ARG A 111 11.65 6.54 20.97
N TRP A 112 10.69 6.11 21.80
CA TRP A 112 9.56 6.92 22.26
C TRP A 112 8.71 7.46 21.09
N TRP A 113 8.48 6.61 20.10
CA TRP A 113 7.72 6.98 18.92
C TRP A 113 6.28 7.38 19.30
N PRO A 114 5.87 8.64 19.04
CA PRO A 114 4.55 9.11 19.43
C PRO A 114 3.49 8.65 18.41
N LEU A 115 2.40 8.07 18.93
CA LEU A 115 1.22 7.82 18.11
C LEU A 115 0.67 9.16 17.61
N PRO A 116 0.36 9.30 16.30
CA PRO A 116 -0.11 10.57 15.74
C PRO A 116 -1.54 10.94 16.17
N ILE A 117 -2.30 10.01 16.77
CA ILE A 117 -3.68 10.22 17.20
C ILE A 117 -3.71 10.37 18.70
N PRO A 118 -3.99 11.57 19.24
CA PRO A 118 -4.07 11.77 20.67
C PRO A 118 -5.33 11.13 21.26
N LEU A 119 -5.26 10.80 22.55
CA LEU A 119 -6.41 10.47 23.37
C LEU A 119 -6.95 11.75 24.00
N VAL A 120 -8.23 12.00 23.83
CA VAL A 120 -8.94 13.17 24.38
C VAL A 120 -10.07 12.78 25.28
N ARG A 121 -10.48 13.67 26.18
CA ARG A 121 -11.68 13.49 26.99
C ARG A 121 -12.94 13.51 26.13
N SER A 122 -13.85 12.56 26.39
CA SER A 122 -15.16 12.48 25.78
C SER A 122 -16.21 12.16 26.85
N GLY A 123 -16.92 13.17 27.31
CA GLY A 123 -17.77 13.06 28.48
C GLY A 123 -16.94 12.68 29.72
N THR A 124 -17.28 11.56 30.37
CA THR A 124 -16.53 11.02 31.53
C THR A 124 -15.38 10.11 31.14
N GLY A 125 -15.27 9.74 29.84
CA GLY A 125 -14.29 8.77 29.36
C GLY A 125 -13.22 9.37 28.43
N TRP A 126 -12.55 8.48 27.70
CA TRP A 126 -11.47 8.80 26.75
C TRP A 126 -11.74 8.18 25.39
N GLN A 127 -11.37 8.87 24.34
CA GLN A 127 -11.41 8.37 22.95
C GLN A 127 -10.23 8.89 22.14
N PHE A 128 -9.93 8.22 21.03
CA PHE A 128 -8.91 8.72 20.07
C PHE A 128 -9.47 9.86 19.23
N ASP A 129 -8.76 10.98 19.13
CA ASP A 129 -9.11 12.08 18.21
C ASP A 129 -8.51 11.83 16.83
N VAL A 130 -9.24 11.09 16.02
CA VAL A 130 -8.84 10.75 14.65
C VAL A 130 -8.72 11.99 13.76
N ALA A 131 -9.53 13.01 14.00
CA ALA A 131 -9.52 14.22 13.19
C ALA A 131 -8.21 14.99 13.39
N ALA A 132 -7.74 15.12 14.63
CA ALA A 132 -6.46 15.74 14.94
C ALA A 132 -5.26 14.98 14.35
N GLY A 133 -5.32 13.62 14.33
CA GLY A 133 -4.22 12.77 13.86
C GLY A 133 -4.22 12.48 12.36
N ALA A 134 -5.31 12.72 11.64
CA ALA A 134 -5.53 12.22 10.29
C ALA A 134 -4.44 12.67 9.28
N GLN A 135 -4.10 13.95 9.27
CA GLN A 135 -3.11 14.48 8.34
C GLN A 135 -1.71 13.96 8.64
N GLU A 136 -1.36 13.85 9.92
CA GLU A 136 -0.05 13.33 10.34
C GLU A 136 0.15 11.85 9.99
N ILE A 137 -0.89 11.03 10.11
CA ILE A 137 -0.85 9.61 9.67
C ILE A 137 -0.53 9.53 8.19
N VAL A 138 -1.23 10.33 7.37
CA VAL A 138 -1.00 10.36 5.92
C VAL A 138 0.41 10.86 5.61
N ASN A 139 0.86 11.95 6.26
CA ASN A 139 2.20 12.51 6.04
C ASN A 139 3.31 11.50 6.39
N ARG A 140 3.21 10.79 7.52
CA ARG A 140 4.18 9.76 7.92
C ARG A 140 4.20 8.60 6.93
N ARG A 141 3.03 8.12 6.50
CA ARG A 141 2.93 7.08 5.48
C ARG A 141 3.59 7.50 4.18
N ILE A 142 3.32 8.72 3.70
CA ILE A 142 3.94 9.26 2.49
C ILE A 142 5.46 9.25 2.65
N GLY A 143 5.99 9.82 3.75
CA GLY A 143 7.42 9.90 3.99
C GLY A 143 8.10 8.51 4.02
N GLU A 144 7.51 7.53 4.74
CA GLU A 144 8.03 6.16 4.77
C GLU A 144 8.02 5.51 3.38
N ASN A 145 6.91 5.62 2.65
CA ASN A 145 6.79 5.03 1.32
C ASN A 145 7.77 5.66 0.31
N GLU A 146 8.03 6.97 0.39
CA GLU A 146 8.99 7.67 -0.47
C GLU A 146 10.43 7.24 -0.17
N LEU A 147 10.80 7.11 1.11
CA LEU A 147 12.10 6.57 1.50
C LEU A 147 12.28 5.12 1.04
N ASP A 148 11.26 4.28 1.19
CA ASP A 148 11.26 2.91 0.70
C ASP A 148 11.37 2.88 -0.84
N ALA A 149 10.73 3.81 -1.56
CA ALA A 149 10.83 3.90 -3.01
C ALA A 149 12.25 4.28 -3.45
N ILE A 150 12.91 5.22 -2.78
CA ILE A 150 14.31 5.58 -3.04
C ILE A 150 15.23 4.38 -2.79
N ALA A 151 15.07 3.67 -1.66
CA ALA A 151 15.82 2.46 -1.36
C ALA A 151 15.61 1.37 -2.43
N MET A 152 14.37 1.20 -2.91
CA MET A 152 14.04 0.29 -4.00
C MET A 152 14.75 0.68 -5.31
N MET A 153 14.86 1.98 -5.63
CA MET A 153 15.58 2.47 -6.81
C MET A 153 17.06 2.08 -6.76
N HIS A 154 17.74 2.28 -5.63
CA HIS A 154 19.13 1.87 -5.44
C HIS A 154 19.29 0.34 -5.49
N GLY A 155 18.39 -0.39 -4.83
CA GLY A 155 18.35 -1.86 -4.86
C GLY A 155 18.17 -2.41 -6.28
N PHE A 156 17.34 -1.77 -7.10
CA PHE A 156 17.15 -2.12 -8.51
C PHE A 156 18.45 -1.97 -9.32
N VAL A 157 19.17 -0.86 -9.14
CA VAL A 157 20.45 -0.63 -9.83
C VAL A 157 21.48 -1.68 -9.45
N ALA A 158 21.58 -2.00 -8.15
CA ALA A 158 22.46 -3.06 -7.65
C ALA A 158 22.09 -4.43 -8.23
N ALA A 159 20.81 -4.78 -8.21
CA ALA A 159 20.32 -6.04 -8.75
C ALA A 159 20.57 -6.19 -10.26
N GLN A 160 20.41 -5.12 -11.03
CA GLN A 160 20.69 -5.12 -12.47
C GLN A 160 22.18 -5.40 -12.76
N ARG A 161 23.09 -4.83 -11.97
CA ARG A 161 24.53 -5.08 -12.10
C ARG A 161 24.89 -6.54 -11.80
N VAL A 162 24.31 -7.11 -10.74
CA VAL A 162 24.47 -8.53 -10.40
C VAL A 162 23.89 -9.42 -11.49
N TYR A 163 22.70 -9.11 -11.98
CA TYR A 163 22.03 -9.86 -13.03
C TYR A 163 22.88 -9.93 -14.31
N ALA A 164 23.46 -8.81 -14.72
CA ALA A 164 24.30 -8.71 -15.91
C ALA A 164 25.69 -9.39 -15.76
N GLY A 165 26.05 -9.84 -14.57
CA GLY A 165 27.28 -10.62 -14.35
C GLY A 165 27.33 -11.95 -15.08
N GLU A 166 26.17 -12.51 -15.45
CA GLU A 166 26.03 -13.83 -16.09
C GLU A 166 25.15 -13.76 -17.34
N SER A 167 25.41 -14.64 -18.33
CA SER A 167 24.48 -14.88 -19.43
C SER A 167 23.40 -15.84 -18.96
N ARG A 168 22.13 -15.40 -18.96
CA ARG A 168 21.02 -16.16 -18.39
C ARG A 168 20.10 -16.80 -19.44
N ASP A 169 20.36 -16.56 -20.72
CA ASP A 169 19.57 -17.07 -21.84
C ASP A 169 20.32 -18.09 -22.71
N GLY A 170 21.48 -18.56 -22.23
CA GLY A 170 22.29 -19.57 -22.92
C GLY A 170 23.04 -19.08 -24.18
N THR A 171 22.95 -17.79 -24.51
CA THR A 171 23.57 -17.25 -25.74
C THR A 171 25.00 -16.75 -25.55
N GLY A 172 25.51 -16.76 -24.31
CA GLY A 172 26.81 -16.20 -23.96
C GLY A 172 26.83 -14.66 -23.84
N VAL A 173 25.77 -13.97 -24.23
CA VAL A 173 25.68 -12.51 -24.12
C VAL A 173 25.15 -12.10 -22.75
N ARG A 174 25.91 -11.27 -22.05
CA ARG A 174 25.49 -10.67 -20.78
C ARG A 174 24.62 -9.45 -21.06
N GLY A 175 23.51 -9.32 -20.34
CA GLY A 175 22.58 -8.20 -20.49
C GLY A 175 21.78 -7.95 -19.22
N PHE A 176 21.08 -6.84 -19.18
CA PHE A 176 20.24 -6.46 -18.05
C PHE A 176 18.86 -7.11 -18.14
N ALA A 177 18.20 -7.29 -16.98
CA ALA A 177 16.85 -7.83 -16.92
C ALA A 177 15.84 -6.83 -17.47
N ARG A 178 14.92 -7.31 -18.31
CA ARG A 178 13.79 -6.52 -18.84
C ARG A 178 12.54 -6.59 -17.99
N LYS A 179 12.53 -7.47 -16.97
CA LYS A 179 11.41 -7.69 -16.05
C LYS A 179 11.89 -7.54 -14.62
N LEU A 180 11.00 -7.05 -13.76
CA LEU A 180 11.24 -7.05 -12.31
C LEU A 180 11.09 -8.45 -11.75
N VAL A 181 10.09 -9.20 -12.20
CA VAL A 181 9.79 -10.58 -11.77
C VAL A 181 9.93 -11.53 -12.96
N SER A 182 10.61 -12.64 -12.74
CA SER A 182 10.77 -13.69 -13.73
C SER A 182 9.47 -14.47 -13.97
N ALA A 183 9.30 -14.97 -15.18
CA ALA A 183 8.27 -15.97 -15.44
C ALA A 183 8.55 -17.24 -14.63
N VAL A 184 7.49 -17.99 -14.29
CA VAL A 184 7.60 -19.22 -13.51
C VAL A 184 8.58 -20.19 -14.17
N GLY A 185 9.54 -20.70 -13.39
CA GLY A 185 10.59 -21.62 -13.86
C GLY A 185 11.66 -20.99 -14.74
N ARG A 186 11.71 -19.64 -14.84
CA ARG A 186 12.73 -18.89 -15.59
C ARG A 186 13.52 -17.95 -14.67
N LYS A 187 14.65 -17.46 -15.19
CA LYS A 187 15.49 -16.41 -14.56
C LYS A 187 15.61 -15.22 -15.52
N ASP A 188 14.48 -14.78 -16.13
CA ASP A 188 14.39 -13.75 -17.15
C ASP A 188 13.98 -12.36 -16.59
N GLY A 189 13.96 -12.24 -15.26
CA GLY A 189 13.74 -11.01 -14.49
C GLY A 189 14.69 -10.94 -13.30
N LEU A 190 14.60 -9.87 -12.51
CA LEU A 190 15.48 -9.64 -11.35
C LEU A 190 15.10 -10.49 -10.14
N TYR A 191 13.84 -10.87 -10.02
CA TYR A 191 13.34 -11.74 -8.96
C TYR A 191 12.89 -13.09 -9.51
N TRP A 192 13.25 -14.16 -8.80
CA TRP A 192 12.72 -15.51 -8.94
C TRP A 192 12.75 -16.21 -7.57
N THR A 193 11.85 -17.13 -7.34
CA THR A 193 11.90 -17.98 -6.15
C THR A 193 12.99 -19.02 -6.34
N ALA A 194 14.04 -18.96 -5.53
CA ALA A 194 15.13 -19.93 -5.56
C ALA A 194 14.72 -21.25 -4.90
N ASP A 195 15.04 -22.36 -5.54
CA ASP A 195 14.89 -23.70 -4.95
C ASP A 195 16.13 -24.04 -4.11
N ASN A 196 16.07 -23.76 -2.81
CA ASN A 196 17.17 -24.05 -1.90
C ASN A 196 17.52 -25.55 -1.83
N SER A 197 16.56 -26.45 -2.15
CA SER A 197 16.82 -27.90 -2.18
C SER A 197 17.74 -28.32 -3.32
N LYS A 198 17.82 -27.50 -4.38
CA LYS A 198 18.70 -27.69 -5.54
C LYS A 198 19.99 -26.83 -5.46
N GLY A 199 20.22 -26.13 -4.36
CA GLY A 199 21.37 -25.24 -4.22
C GLY A 199 21.33 -24.02 -5.16
N GLU A 200 20.14 -23.58 -5.56
CA GLU A 200 19.99 -22.40 -6.42
C GLU A 200 20.37 -21.10 -5.68
N SER A 201 21.12 -20.25 -6.36
CA SER A 201 21.43 -18.92 -5.85
C SER A 201 20.16 -18.07 -5.72
N PRO A 202 20.01 -17.27 -4.64
CA PRO A 202 18.90 -16.36 -4.50
C PRO A 202 18.88 -15.34 -5.63
N SER A 203 17.70 -14.83 -5.96
CA SER A 203 17.56 -13.78 -6.97
C SER A 203 18.24 -12.47 -6.52
N PRO A 204 18.85 -11.70 -7.43
CA PRO A 204 19.57 -10.47 -7.06
C PRO A 204 18.66 -9.41 -6.42
N PHE A 205 17.36 -9.49 -6.62
CA PHE A 205 16.39 -8.51 -6.12
C PHE A 205 15.59 -8.99 -4.90
N ALA A 206 15.80 -10.25 -4.46
CA ALA A 206 15.02 -10.84 -3.36
C ALA A 206 15.06 -10.02 -2.06
N ALA A 207 16.25 -9.55 -1.67
CA ALA A 207 16.43 -8.75 -0.46
C ALA A 207 15.71 -7.38 -0.51
N THR A 208 15.54 -6.82 -1.71
CA THR A 208 14.94 -5.49 -1.90
C THR A 208 13.42 -5.58 -2.07
N ILE A 209 12.95 -6.54 -2.88
CA ILE A 209 11.53 -6.59 -3.27
C ILE A 209 10.70 -7.47 -2.33
N GLY A 210 11.33 -8.38 -1.58
CA GLY A 210 10.62 -9.44 -0.84
C GLY A 210 9.92 -10.41 -1.80
N GLU A 211 8.79 -10.98 -1.39
CA GLU A 211 7.96 -11.82 -2.26
C GLU A 211 6.98 -10.94 -3.05
N PRO A 212 7.22 -10.70 -4.35
CA PRO A 212 6.30 -9.92 -5.17
C PRO A 212 5.05 -10.73 -5.49
N GLY A 213 3.92 -10.02 -5.63
CA GLY A 213 2.73 -10.60 -6.25
C GLY A 213 2.97 -10.94 -7.73
N ALA A 214 2.11 -11.78 -8.32
CA ALA A 214 2.19 -12.11 -9.74
C ALA A 214 1.95 -10.84 -10.59
N GLY A 215 2.90 -10.48 -11.46
CA GLY A 215 2.80 -9.36 -12.40
C GLY A 215 4.14 -9.04 -13.05
N ASP A 216 4.17 -9.04 -14.38
CA ASP A 216 5.43 -9.02 -15.15
C ASP A 216 5.99 -7.62 -15.44
N VAL A 217 5.16 -6.59 -15.49
CA VAL A 217 5.54 -5.28 -16.07
C VAL A 217 5.53 -4.17 -15.04
N VAL A 218 4.57 -4.21 -14.12
CA VAL A 218 4.40 -3.21 -13.05
C VAL A 218 4.19 -3.95 -11.74
N ILE A 219 4.98 -3.65 -10.74
CA ILE A 219 4.77 -4.17 -9.38
C ILE A 219 4.27 -3.06 -8.47
N LEU A 220 3.40 -3.42 -7.52
CA LEU A 220 2.98 -2.56 -6.42
C LEU A 220 3.74 -2.97 -5.16
N ARG A 221 4.53 -2.07 -4.60
CA ARG A 221 5.23 -2.28 -3.33
C ARG A 221 5.29 -0.97 -2.55
N ASN A 222 5.04 -1.03 -1.23
CA ASN A 222 5.13 0.11 -0.33
C ASN A 222 4.38 1.34 -0.86
N GLY A 223 3.16 1.14 -1.39
CA GLY A 223 2.33 2.23 -1.92
C GLY A 223 2.78 2.83 -3.24
N TYR A 224 3.78 2.24 -3.92
CA TYR A 224 4.34 2.69 -5.18
C TYR A 224 4.25 1.62 -6.27
N TYR A 225 3.97 2.05 -7.50
CA TYR A 225 4.12 1.26 -8.71
C TYR A 225 5.52 1.44 -9.30
N TYR A 226 6.14 0.32 -9.73
CA TYR A 226 7.48 0.30 -10.33
C TYR A 226 7.41 -0.30 -11.73
N ARG A 227 8.10 0.33 -12.70
CA ARG A 227 8.16 -0.12 -14.08
C ARG A 227 9.51 0.17 -14.72
N ILE A 228 10.09 -0.83 -15.38
CA ILE A 228 11.35 -0.68 -16.13
C ILE A 228 11.12 0.19 -17.37
N LEU A 229 12.04 1.13 -17.61
CA LEU A 229 12.12 1.93 -18.83
C LEU A 229 13.26 1.39 -19.70
N THR A 230 13.00 1.30 -21.00
CA THR A 230 13.90 0.63 -21.95
C THR A 230 14.63 1.59 -22.88
N ALA A 231 14.53 2.89 -22.61
CA ALA A 231 15.20 3.94 -23.38
C ALA A 231 15.44 5.18 -22.51
N GLN A 232 16.29 6.08 -22.97
CA GLN A 232 16.39 7.44 -22.41
C GLN A 232 16.03 8.49 -23.45
N GLY A 233 15.60 9.66 -22.94
CA GLY A 233 15.23 10.82 -23.76
C GLY A 233 16.36 11.83 -23.91
N ALA A 234 16.08 12.89 -24.67
CA ALA A 234 17.07 13.89 -25.06
C ALA A 234 17.66 14.69 -23.89
N SER A 235 16.90 14.87 -22.80
CA SER A 235 17.38 15.61 -21.62
C SER A 235 18.27 14.79 -20.69
N ALA A 236 18.40 13.48 -20.94
CA ALA A 236 19.31 12.63 -20.16
C ALA A 236 20.77 12.79 -20.67
N PRO A 237 21.77 12.62 -19.81
CA PRO A 237 23.17 12.59 -20.23
C PRO A 237 23.41 11.58 -21.36
N GLY A 238 24.06 11.99 -22.42
CA GLY A 238 24.32 11.17 -23.63
C GLY A 238 23.18 11.24 -24.66
N GLY A 239 22.09 12.00 -24.43
CA GLY A 239 20.98 12.20 -25.36
C GLY A 239 20.04 11.01 -25.48
N ALA A 240 19.15 11.06 -26.48
CA ALA A 240 18.13 10.04 -26.66
C ALA A 240 18.67 8.78 -27.32
N TYR A 241 18.48 7.61 -26.69
CA TYR A 241 18.77 6.31 -27.31
C TYR A 241 18.00 5.17 -26.64
N SER A 242 17.86 4.06 -27.36
CA SER A 242 17.27 2.83 -26.83
C SER A 242 18.28 2.04 -26.03
N TYR A 243 17.90 1.55 -24.86
CA TYR A 243 18.70 0.58 -24.11
C TYR A 243 18.61 -0.83 -24.71
N VAL A 244 17.64 -1.07 -25.59
CA VAL A 244 17.41 -2.35 -26.24
C VAL A 244 18.21 -2.43 -27.55
N VAL A 245 19.10 -3.43 -27.62
CA VAL A 245 19.89 -3.78 -28.80
C VAL A 245 19.61 -5.24 -29.13
N ASN A 246 19.19 -5.55 -30.34
CA ASN A 246 18.83 -6.91 -30.80
C ASN A 246 17.87 -7.64 -29.83
N GLY A 247 16.84 -6.91 -29.35
CA GLY A 247 15.83 -7.46 -28.44
C GLY A 247 16.26 -7.62 -26.99
N ARG A 248 17.48 -7.23 -26.61
CA ARG A 248 18.05 -7.34 -25.27
C ARG A 248 18.38 -5.98 -24.68
N LEU A 249 18.32 -5.87 -23.37
CA LEU A 249 18.69 -4.67 -22.63
C LEU A 249 20.23 -4.68 -22.43
N LEU A 250 20.98 -4.05 -23.37
CA LEU A 250 22.43 -4.07 -23.39
C LEU A 250 23.08 -2.69 -23.18
N ALA A 251 22.42 -1.63 -23.64
CA ALA A 251 22.99 -0.28 -23.63
C ALA A 251 22.69 0.51 -22.36
N GLY A 252 22.00 -0.10 -21.40
CA GLY A 252 21.61 0.51 -20.13
C GLY A 252 20.27 0.00 -19.65
N PHE A 253 19.76 0.60 -18.57
CA PHE A 253 18.45 0.34 -17.99
C PHE A 253 17.98 1.56 -17.22
N ALA A 254 16.66 1.63 -16.97
CA ALA A 254 16.12 2.63 -16.06
C ALA A 254 14.84 2.10 -15.39
N LEU A 255 14.42 2.75 -14.31
CA LEU A 255 13.22 2.46 -13.55
C LEU A 255 12.46 3.76 -13.30
N ILE A 256 11.14 3.70 -13.32
CA ILE A 256 10.24 4.71 -12.79
C ILE A 256 9.47 4.14 -11.61
N ALA A 257 9.32 4.93 -10.54
CA ALA A 257 8.42 4.65 -9.43
C ALA A 257 7.45 5.83 -9.24
N TYR A 258 6.16 5.53 -9.06
CA TYR A 258 5.14 6.55 -8.85
C TYR A 258 4.08 6.06 -7.86
N PRO A 259 3.48 6.97 -7.04
CA PRO A 259 2.53 6.58 -6.01
C PRO A 259 1.26 5.95 -6.59
N ALA A 260 0.76 4.90 -5.93
CA ALA A 260 -0.50 4.25 -6.29
C ALA A 260 -1.70 5.19 -6.09
N ALA A 261 -1.61 6.09 -5.08
CA ALA A 261 -2.61 7.11 -4.81
C ALA A 261 -1.92 8.42 -4.39
N TYR A 262 -1.98 9.43 -5.26
CA TYR A 262 -1.39 10.75 -5.02
C TYR A 262 -1.90 11.36 -3.70
N ARG A 263 -0.97 11.90 -2.87
CA ARG A 263 -1.23 12.45 -1.52
C ARG A 263 -1.85 11.47 -0.52
N THR A 264 -1.81 10.18 -0.82
CA THR A 264 -2.27 9.13 0.11
C THR A 264 -1.16 8.11 0.36
N THR A 265 -0.50 7.64 -0.71
CA THR A 265 0.63 6.71 -0.62
C THR A 265 1.95 7.36 -0.97
N GLY A 266 1.95 8.52 -1.62
CA GLY A 266 3.12 9.30 -1.99
C GLY A 266 2.74 10.58 -2.73
N VAL A 267 3.71 11.47 -2.90
CA VAL A 267 3.62 12.72 -3.67
C VAL A 267 4.60 12.70 -4.83
N MET A 268 5.85 12.27 -4.57
CA MET A 268 6.92 12.30 -5.55
C MET A 268 6.89 11.10 -6.49
N THR A 269 7.24 11.31 -7.75
CA THR A 269 7.57 10.29 -8.73
C THR A 269 9.08 10.25 -8.86
N PHE A 270 9.66 9.06 -8.86
CA PHE A 270 11.11 8.84 -8.92
C PHE A 270 11.51 8.18 -10.23
N ILE A 271 12.69 8.55 -10.77
CA ILE A 271 13.34 7.86 -11.88
C ILE A 271 14.81 7.63 -11.55
N VAL A 272 15.35 6.50 -12.00
CA VAL A 272 16.77 6.15 -11.90
C VAL A 272 17.22 5.45 -13.18
N ASN A 273 18.49 5.60 -13.54
CA ASN A 273 19.08 4.81 -14.62
C ASN A 273 20.34 4.08 -14.14
N HIS A 274 21.07 3.49 -15.06
CA HIS A 274 22.28 2.70 -14.82
C HIS A 274 23.43 3.48 -14.15
N TYR A 275 23.40 4.81 -14.13
CA TYR A 275 24.35 5.61 -13.34
C TYR A 275 24.07 5.54 -11.85
N GLY A 276 22.78 5.40 -11.44
CA GLY A 276 22.40 5.23 -10.04
C GLY A 276 21.89 6.50 -9.38
N ASP A 277 21.95 7.64 -10.03
CA ASP A 277 21.37 8.89 -9.51
C ASP A 277 19.85 8.82 -9.56
N VAL A 278 19.20 8.98 -8.42
CA VAL A 278 17.74 9.04 -8.30
C VAL A 278 17.29 10.48 -8.48
N TYR A 279 16.30 10.69 -9.34
CA TYR A 279 15.64 11.97 -9.53
C TYR A 279 14.19 11.88 -9.15
N GLU A 280 13.64 12.97 -8.58
CA GLU A 280 12.27 13.08 -8.14
C GLU A 280 11.55 14.26 -8.76
N LYS A 281 10.23 14.13 -8.94
CA LYS A 281 9.35 15.19 -9.40
C LYS A 281 7.94 14.98 -8.89
N ASN A 282 7.29 16.04 -8.42
CA ASN A 282 5.86 16.04 -8.17
C ASN A 282 5.10 16.24 -9.48
N LEU A 283 4.41 15.21 -9.96
CA LEU A 283 3.61 15.26 -11.19
C LEU A 283 2.17 15.75 -10.96
N GLY A 284 1.78 16.01 -9.70
CA GLY A 284 0.47 16.53 -9.33
C GLY A 284 -0.63 15.46 -9.27
N PRO A 285 -1.92 15.90 -9.22
CA PRO A 285 -3.06 15.00 -9.03
C PRO A 285 -3.18 13.90 -10.10
N ASP A 286 -2.74 14.19 -11.33
CA ASP A 286 -2.81 13.28 -12.47
C ASP A 286 -1.59 12.35 -12.59
N THR A 287 -0.83 12.18 -11.49
CA THR A 287 0.43 11.41 -11.46
C THR A 287 0.32 10.05 -12.13
N ALA A 288 -0.71 9.26 -11.85
CA ALA A 288 -0.87 7.92 -12.42
C ALA A 288 -0.96 7.96 -13.96
N THR A 289 -1.72 8.91 -14.51
CA THR A 289 -1.88 9.08 -15.95
C THR A 289 -0.58 9.58 -16.60
N ILE A 290 0.08 10.57 -16.00
CA ILE A 290 1.32 11.15 -16.52
C ILE A 290 2.44 10.12 -16.45
N ALA A 291 2.66 9.49 -15.30
CA ALA A 291 3.71 8.48 -15.09
C ALA A 291 3.49 7.24 -15.98
N GLY A 292 2.24 6.84 -16.21
CA GLY A 292 1.90 5.76 -17.15
C GLY A 292 2.37 6.00 -18.58
N ARG A 293 2.46 7.27 -19.00
CA ARG A 293 2.91 7.69 -20.34
C ARG A 293 4.42 7.92 -20.45
N ILE A 294 5.15 8.01 -19.32
CA ILE A 294 6.61 8.16 -19.34
C ILE A 294 7.23 6.86 -19.86
N ALA A 295 7.70 6.84 -21.10
CA ALA A 295 8.30 5.67 -21.74
C ALA A 295 9.85 5.67 -21.67
N THR A 296 10.45 6.83 -21.38
CA THR A 296 11.90 7.04 -21.40
C THR A 296 12.39 7.66 -20.08
N TYR A 297 13.59 7.29 -19.66
CA TYR A 297 14.31 8.02 -18.63
C TYR A 297 14.77 9.37 -19.22
N SER A 298 14.22 10.45 -18.70
CA SER A 298 14.57 11.79 -19.17
C SER A 298 14.28 12.78 -18.05
N HIS A 299 15.32 13.39 -17.48
CA HIS A 299 15.18 14.43 -16.47
C HIS A 299 15.61 15.76 -17.06
N ASP A 300 14.73 16.72 -17.07
CA ASP A 300 15.00 18.13 -17.33
C ASP A 300 15.18 18.90 -16.00
N ALA A 301 15.35 20.21 -16.07
CA ALA A 301 15.54 21.07 -14.90
C ALA A 301 14.37 21.05 -13.89
N SER A 302 13.22 20.46 -14.25
CA SER A 302 12.07 20.31 -13.34
C SER A 302 12.14 19.07 -12.43
N TRP A 303 13.11 18.16 -12.70
CA TRP A 303 13.44 17.06 -11.83
C TRP A 303 14.57 17.47 -10.87
N ARG A 304 14.42 17.10 -9.60
CA ARG A 304 15.45 17.33 -8.59
C ARG A 304 16.17 16.02 -8.29
N ARG A 305 17.49 16.06 -8.18
CA ARG A 305 18.26 14.93 -7.69
C ARG A 305 17.97 14.73 -6.21
N VAL A 306 17.71 13.48 -5.82
CA VAL A 306 17.60 13.10 -4.41
C VAL A 306 18.98 13.18 -3.78
N GLU A 307 19.07 13.83 -2.63
CA GLU A 307 20.30 13.87 -1.82
C GLU A 307 20.28 12.64 -0.90
N ASP A 308 21.42 11.92 -0.86
CA ASP A 308 21.63 10.74 -0.01
C ASP A 308 21.82 11.14 1.47
#